data_3ee2a84248524c92f5a764364671eb88
#
_entry.id   3ee2a84248524c92f5a764364671eb88
#
_cell.length_a   1.000
_cell.length_b   1.000
_cell.length_c   1.000
_cell.angle_alpha   90.00
_cell.angle_beta   90.00
_cell.angle_gamma   90.00
#
_symmetry.space_group_name_H-M   'P 1'
#
loop_
_entity.id
_entity.type
_entity.pdbx_description
1 polymer ?
#
loop_
_entity_poly.entity_id
_entity_poly.type
_entity_poly.pdbx_seq_one_letter_code
_entity_poly.pdbx_strand_id
1 'polypeptide(L)'
;MQTTIIVATHKPYWVPDDPMYLPVQMGHAVHPACGYIGDDTGDNISERNANFCELTGLYWAAHNIDSDYIGIVHYRRYFASRRKSRFADKKSRVISHEELCSILAT
;
A
#
# COMPACT_ATOMS: atom_id res chain seq x y z
N MET A 1 -5.26 -13.21 -11.24
CA MET A 1 -5.94 -12.33 -10.25
C MET A 1 -5.07 -11.11 -9.99
N GLN A 2 -5.63 -9.94 -10.21
CA GLN A 2 -4.87 -8.70 -9.98
C GLN A 2 -5.12 -8.19 -8.57
N THR A 3 -4.05 -7.97 -7.84
CA THR A 3 -4.08 -7.50 -6.46
C THR A 3 -3.13 -6.34 -6.30
N THR A 4 -3.60 -5.25 -5.72
CA THR A 4 -2.77 -4.08 -5.41
C THR A 4 -2.84 -3.80 -3.92
N ILE A 5 -1.68 -3.70 -3.29
CA ILE A 5 -1.60 -3.27 -1.89
C ILE A 5 -0.90 -1.92 -1.88
N ILE A 6 -1.62 -0.88 -1.51
CA ILE A 6 -0.99 0.43 -1.38
C ILE A 6 -0.21 0.49 -0.07
N VAL A 7 0.99 1.05 -0.16
CA VAL A 7 1.85 1.24 1.01
C VAL A 7 1.70 2.70 1.43
N ALA A 8 0.94 2.93 2.48
CA ALA A 8 0.69 4.28 2.99
C ALA A 8 1.98 4.83 3.56
N THR A 9 2.48 5.92 2.98
CA THR A 9 3.75 6.50 3.38
C THR A 9 3.67 8.03 3.36
N HIS A 10 4.53 8.66 4.14
CA HIS A 10 4.70 10.11 4.13
C HIS A 10 6.17 10.51 3.99
N LYS A 11 7.06 9.52 3.80
CA LYS A 11 8.48 9.76 3.58
C LYS A 11 9.08 8.58 2.81
N PRO A 12 10.23 8.75 2.14
CA PRO A 12 10.91 7.64 1.48
C PRO A 12 11.29 6.56 2.50
N TYR A 13 11.03 5.29 2.17
CA TYR A 13 11.33 4.15 3.02
C TYR A 13 11.43 2.91 2.15
N TRP A 14 11.93 1.81 2.71
CA TRP A 14 12.02 0.55 2.00
C TRP A 14 10.64 0.05 1.58
N VAL A 15 10.54 -0.44 0.33
CA VAL A 15 9.34 -1.05 -0.23
C VAL A 15 9.75 -2.39 -0.85
N PRO A 16 8.95 -3.46 -0.71
CA PRO A 16 9.26 -4.72 -1.38
C PRO A 16 9.35 -4.57 -2.90
N ASP A 17 10.20 -5.39 -3.54
CA ASP A 17 10.34 -5.39 -5.00
C ASP A 17 9.12 -5.97 -5.73
N ASP A 18 8.20 -6.60 -5.02
CA ASP A 18 7.00 -7.18 -5.61
C ASP A 18 6.10 -6.06 -6.15
N PRO A 19 5.76 -6.07 -7.47
CA PRO A 19 4.93 -5.02 -8.07
C PRO A 19 3.53 -4.88 -7.48
N MET A 20 3.06 -5.86 -6.70
CA MET A 20 1.79 -5.77 -5.99
C MET A 20 1.79 -4.58 -5.02
N TYR A 21 2.94 -4.25 -4.45
CA TYR A 21 3.08 -3.19 -3.48
C TYR A 21 3.32 -1.86 -4.20
N LEU A 22 2.39 -0.93 -4.02
CA LEU A 22 2.45 0.39 -4.63
C LEU A 22 2.60 1.44 -3.52
N PRO A 23 3.79 2.06 -3.39
CA PRO A 23 3.94 3.13 -2.40
C PRO A 23 3.17 4.36 -2.85
N VAL A 24 2.35 4.90 -1.95
CA VAL A 24 1.51 6.06 -2.21
C VAL A 24 1.67 7.06 -1.07
N GLN A 25 1.99 8.29 -1.41
CA GLN A 25 2.08 9.34 -0.41
C GLN A 25 0.68 9.80 -0.02
N MET A 26 0.35 9.61 1.25
CA MET A 26 -0.92 10.06 1.81
C MET A 26 -0.90 11.56 2.03
N GLY A 27 -2.05 12.21 1.76
CA GLY A 27 -2.17 13.64 1.93
C GLY A 27 -1.23 14.42 1.02
N HIS A 28 -0.97 13.93 -0.18
CA HIS A 28 -0.04 14.54 -1.12
C HIS A 28 -0.42 15.99 -1.45
N ALA A 29 -1.71 16.31 -1.41
CA ALA A 29 -2.19 17.67 -1.71
C ALA A 29 -1.80 18.71 -0.64
N VAL A 30 -1.50 18.26 0.60
CA VAL A 30 -1.27 19.16 1.74
C VAL A 30 0.08 18.97 2.40
N HIS A 31 0.94 18.10 1.86
CA HIS A 31 2.28 17.83 2.39
C HIS A 31 3.32 17.91 1.28
N PRO A 32 4.59 18.21 1.60
CA PRO A 32 5.66 18.21 0.58
C PRO A 32 5.82 16.85 -0.07
N ALA A 33 6.03 16.84 -1.38
CA ALA A 33 6.22 15.60 -2.14
C ALA A 33 7.51 14.88 -1.71
N CYS A 34 7.43 13.54 -1.59
CA CYS A 34 8.57 12.71 -1.22
C CYS A 34 9.03 11.75 -2.33
N GLY A 35 8.54 11.93 -3.55
CA GLY A 35 8.97 11.16 -4.72
C GLY A 35 8.07 9.99 -5.08
N TYR A 36 7.06 9.70 -4.29
CA TYR A 36 6.09 8.64 -4.62
C TYR A 36 4.86 9.22 -5.32
N ILE A 37 4.09 8.33 -5.94
CA ILE A 37 2.78 8.68 -6.46
C ILE A 37 1.92 9.20 -5.29
N GLY A 38 1.11 10.21 -5.56
CA GLY A 38 0.28 10.82 -4.53
C GLY A 38 -1.17 10.33 -4.58
N ASP A 39 -1.90 10.52 -3.49
CA ASP A 39 -3.32 10.20 -3.39
C ASP A 39 -4.22 11.37 -3.80
N ASP A 40 -3.69 12.33 -4.56
CA ASP A 40 -4.35 13.58 -4.92
C ASP A 40 -4.67 13.71 -6.41
N THR A 41 -4.64 12.60 -7.16
CA THR A 41 -5.01 12.58 -8.58
C THR A 41 -6.40 11.98 -8.74
N GLY A 42 -7.09 12.35 -9.84
CA GLY A 42 -8.43 11.84 -10.10
C GLY A 42 -9.41 12.14 -8.96
N ASP A 43 -10.33 11.19 -8.71
CA ASP A 43 -11.28 11.32 -7.60
C ASP A 43 -10.55 11.06 -6.29
N ASN A 44 -10.46 12.08 -5.44
CA ASN A 44 -9.66 11.98 -4.22
C ASN A 44 -10.19 12.91 -3.11
N ILE A 45 -9.76 12.61 -1.87
CA ILE A 45 -10.02 13.43 -0.69
C ILE A 45 -8.71 13.78 0.03
N SER A 46 -7.60 13.89 -0.73
CA SER A 46 -6.25 14.11 -0.19
C SER A 46 -6.17 15.33 0.73
N GLU A 47 -6.90 16.38 0.43
CA GLU A 47 -6.92 17.60 1.26
C GLU A 47 -7.48 17.38 2.66
N ARG A 48 -8.20 16.26 2.88
CA ARG A 48 -8.80 15.92 4.16
C ARG A 48 -7.92 14.96 4.98
N ASN A 49 -6.66 14.79 4.59
CA ASN A 49 -5.75 13.85 5.24
C ASN A 49 -5.63 14.08 6.75
N ALA A 50 -5.69 15.33 7.21
CA ALA A 50 -5.63 15.64 8.65
C ALA A 50 -6.74 14.95 9.46
N ASN A 51 -7.90 14.70 8.83
CA ASN A 51 -9.05 14.09 9.49
C ASN A 51 -9.14 12.58 9.21
N PHE A 52 -8.71 12.14 8.01
CA PHE A 52 -8.92 10.77 7.56
C PHE A 52 -7.64 9.93 7.48
N CYS A 53 -6.46 10.54 7.63
CA CYS A 53 -5.17 9.83 7.66
C CYS A 53 -5.00 8.90 6.44
N GLU A 54 -4.67 7.64 6.65
CA GLU A 54 -4.46 6.67 5.57
C GLU A 54 -5.71 6.40 4.73
N LEU A 55 -6.89 6.76 5.21
CA LEU A 55 -8.12 6.58 4.45
C LEU A 55 -8.15 7.44 3.19
N THR A 56 -7.39 8.53 3.13
CA THR A 56 -7.29 9.33 1.90
C THR A 56 -6.66 8.53 0.77
N GLY A 57 -5.69 7.67 1.09
CA GLY A 57 -5.07 6.78 0.12
C GLY A 57 -5.98 5.62 -0.28
N LEU A 58 -6.70 5.06 0.67
CA LEU A 58 -7.65 3.98 0.37
C LEU A 58 -8.79 4.50 -0.52
N TYR A 59 -9.31 5.68 -0.23
CA TYR A 59 -10.33 6.32 -1.08
C TYR A 59 -9.80 6.51 -2.50
N TRP A 60 -8.60 7.06 -2.63
CA TRP A 60 -7.97 7.28 -3.92
C TRP A 60 -7.81 5.96 -4.69
N ALA A 61 -7.32 4.93 -4.02
CA ALA A 61 -7.10 3.63 -4.65
C ALA A 61 -8.42 3.00 -5.12
N ALA A 62 -9.46 3.08 -4.30
CA ALA A 62 -10.77 2.53 -4.62
C ALA A 62 -11.39 3.20 -5.85
N HIS A 63 -11.07 4.47 -6.09
CA HIS A 63 -11.66 5.24 -7.19
C HIS A 63 -10.77 5.34 -8.44
N ASN A 64 -9.49 5.03 -8.33
CA ASN A 64 -8.52 5.24 -9.40
C ASN A 64 -7.71 4.01 -9.81
N ILE A 65 -7.73 2.94 -9.02
CA ILE A 65 -7.00 1.71 -9.33
C ILE A 65 -7.98 0.61 -9.70
N ASP A 66 -7.71 -0.06 -10.83
CA ASP A 66 -8.49 -1.20 -11.30
C ASP A 66 -7.77 -2.48 -10.91
N SER A 67 -8.22 -3.10 -9.84
CA SER A 67 -7.69 -4.39 -9.34
C SER A 67 -8.83 -5.21 -8.77
N ASP A 68 -8.66 -6.54 -8.78
CA ASP A 68 -9.65 -7.45 -8.18
C ASP A 68 -9.71 -7.28 -6.67
N TYR A 69 -8.55 -7.05 -6.05
CA TYR A 69 -8.43 -6.79 -4.61
C TYR A 69 -7.52 -5.60 -4.38
N ILE A 70 -7.90 -4.74 -3.46
CA ILE A 70 -7.10 -3.60 -3.04
C ILE A 70 -6.92 -3.70 -1.54
N GLY A 71 -5.67 -3.67 -1.10
CA GLY A 71 -5.32 -3.66 0.31
C GLY A 71 -4.54 -2.42 0.67
N ILE A 72 -4.36 -2.20 1.96
CA ILE A 72 -3.55 -1.09 2.47
C ILE A 72 -2.66 -1.60 3.59
N VAL A 73 -1.40 -1.19 3.57
CA VAL A 73 -0.45 -1.40 4.66
C VAL A 73 0.23 -0.06 4.95
N HIS A 74 0.81 0.04 6.13
CA HIS A 74 1.64 1.19 6.50
C HIS A 74 3.09 0.88 6.15
N TYR A 75 3.88 1.88 5.77
CA TYR A 75 5.25 1.69 5.28
C TYR A 75 6.18 0.94 6.25
N ARG A 76 5.82 0.80 7.51
CA ARG A 76 6.57 0.03 8.50
C ARG A 76 5.84 -1.22 8.98
N ARG A 77 4.66 -1.54 8.44
CA ARG A 77 3.85 -2.67 8.90
C ARG A 77 3.21 -3.35 7.69
N TYR A 78 3.68 -4.55 7.37
CA TYR A 78 3.23 -5.32 6.23
C TYR A 78 2.52 -6.59 6.68
N PHE A 79 1.76 -7.20 5.76
CA PHE A 79 1.20 -8.52 5.98
C PHE A 79 2.35 -9.54 5.94
N ALA A 80 2.35 -10.45 6.90
CA ALA A 80 3.41 -11.45 7.03
C ALA A 80 3.11 -12.69 6.22
N SER A 81 4.17 -13.28 5.64
CA SER A 81 4.09 -14.57 4.98
C SER A 81 3.86 -15.68 6.01
N ARG A 82 2.98 -16.64 5.68
CA ARG A 82 2.79 -17.85 6.47
C ARG A 82 3.89 -18.88 6.22
N ARG A 83 4.59 -18.76 5.09
CA ARG A 83 5.59 -19.71 4.63
C ARG A 83 6.98 -19.42 5.20
N LYS A 84 7.17 -18.26 5.80
CA LYS A 84 8.46 -17.83 6.32
C LYS A 84 8.55 -18.03 7.83
N SER A 85 9.76 -18.39 8.28
CA SER A 85 10.02 -18.52 9.70
C SER A 85 9.90 -17.17 10.41
N ARG A 86 9.37 -17.17 11.65
CA ARG A 86 9.35 -15.96 12.47
C ARG A 86 10.75 -15.48 12.81
N PHE A 87 11.78 -16.29 12.62
CA PHE A 87 13.18 -15.92 12.84
C PHE A 87 13.82 -15.33 11.58
N ALA A 88 13.11 -15.34 10.45
CA ALA A 88 13.61 -14.70 9.25
C ALA A 88 13.64 -13.18 9.41
N ASP A 89 14.44 -12.49 8.59
CA ASP A 89 14.47 -11.06 8.54
C ASP A 89 13.06 -10.49 8.26
N LYS A 90 12.72 -9.38 8.92
CA LYS A 90 11.39 -8.76 8.76
C LYS A 90 11.06 -8.49 7.29
N LYS A 91 12.03 -8.00 6.51
CA LYS A 91 11.81 -7.67 5.09
C LYS A 91 11.52 -8.91 4.27
N SER A 92 12.14 -10.03 4.61
CA SER A 92 11.94 -11.30 3.89
C SER A 92 10.64 -12.00 4.27
N ARG A 93 10.00 -11.58 5.37
CA ARG A 93 8.75 -12.17 5.85
C ARG A 93 7.50 -11.49 5.31
N VAL A 94 7.65 -10.46 4.49
CA VAL A 94 6.52 -9.79 3.86
C VAL A 94 5.86 -10.74 2.85
N ILE A 95 4.54 -10.83 2.89
CA ILE A 95 3.81 -11.74 2.00
C ILE A 95 4.00 -11.34 0.53
N SER A 96 4.22 -12.33 -0.34
CA SER A 96 4.36 -12.13 -1.78
C SER A 96 2.99 -12.12 -2.47
N HIS A 97 2.95 -11.59 -3.69
CA HIS A 97 1.75 -11.62 -4.53
C HIS A 97 1.30 -13.07 -4.77
N GLU A 98 2.24 -13.98 -5.05
CA GLU A 98 1.92 -15.38 -5.28
C GLU A 98 1.24 -16.02 -4.07
N GLU A 99 1.78 -15.82 -2.89
CA GLU A 99 1.21 -16.39 -1.66
C GLU A 99 -0.16 -15.77 -1.36
N LEU A 100 -0.30 -14.44 -1.50
CA LEU A 100 -1.56 -13.76 -1.24
C LEU A 100 -2.65 -14.24 -2.19
N CYS A 101 -2.36 -14.36 -3.49
CA CYS A 101 -3.33 -14.86 -4.45
C CYS A 101 -3.77 -16.28 -4.13
N SER A 102 -2.85 -17.13 -3.67
CA SER A 102 -3.18 -18.49 -3.24
C SER A 102 -4.18 -18.49 -2.07
N ILE A 103 -4.01 -17.58 -1.11
CA ILE A 103 -4.92 -17.44 0.03
C ILE A 103 -6.29 -16.92 -0.43
N LEU A 104 -6.31 -15.89 -1.27
CA LEU A 104 -7.55 -15.28 -1.73
C LEU A 104 -8.37 -16.20 -2.63
N ALA A 105 -7.73 -17.15 -3.28
CA ALA A 105 -8.40 -18.10 -4.17
C ALA A 105 -9.10 -19.24 -3.43
N THR A 106 -8.88 -19.40 -2.12
CA THR A 106 -9.52 -20.47 -1.31
C THR A 106 -10.88 -20.03 -0.66
#